data_1661b28c550ebf4b9ace378413e02931
#
_entry.id   1661b28c550ebf4b9ace378413e02931
#
_cell.length_a   1.000
_cell.length_b   1.000
_cell.length_c   1.000
_cell.angle_alpha   90.00
_cell.angle_beta   90.00
_cell.angle_gamma   90.00
#
_symmetry.space_group_name_H-M   'P 1'
#
loop_
_entity.id
_entity.type
_entity.pdbx_description
1 polymer ?
#
loop_
_entity_poly.entity_id
_entity_poly.type
_entity_poly.pdbx_seq_one_letter_code
_entity_poly.pdbx_strand_id
1 'polypeptide(L)'
;TGKLVLDISGGSKSDRANVQIYTVNGTNAQQFQITHVKDGYCKIISKNSGKALEYNSGAGVNGANVYQNAWNGKNNQLWKVISVAGNYYIQTKNGGVIDIQNGTLNAGTNVQTFSWNGTNAQRWSFVQLDNYNGVNVSEGVYTIQSAANNAYVLDIDNASTNSGANVQLFNSNNTAAQKFSIKSV
;
A
#
# COMPACT_ATOMS: atom_id res chain seq x y z
N THR A 1 -21.45 -18.27 1.58
CA THR A 1 -20.06 -18.18 2.10
C THR A 1 -19.70 -16.72 2.21
N GLY A 2 -19.36 -16.25 3.42
CA GLY A 2 -19.00 -14.86 3.68
C GLY A 2 -17.73 -14.45 2.90
N LYS A 3 -17.57 -13.14 2.67
CA LYS A 3 -16.37 -12.56 2.04
C LYS A 3 -15.12 -12.93 2.85
N LEU A 4 -14.09 -13.44 2.20
CA LEU A 4 -12.80 -13.76 2.81
C LEU A 4 -11.82 -12.57 2.62
N VAL A 5 -11.07 -12.26 3.66
CA VAL A 5 -10.10 -11.17 3.69
C VAL A 5 -8.78 -11.63 4.34
N LEU A 6 -7.71 -10.90 4.09
CA LEU A 6 -6.43 -11.11 4.76
C LEU A 6 -6.60 -10.87 6.27
N ASP A 7 -6.01 -11.74 7.10
CA ASP A 7 -6.25 -11.78 8.55
C ASP A 7 -4.99 -12.25 9.29
N ILE A 8 -4.72 -11.65 10.44
CA ILE A 8 -3.73 -12.17 11.38
C ILE A 8 -4.40 -13.23 12.26
N SER A 9 -3.96 -14.47 12.14
CA SER A 9 -4.56 -15.62 12.81
C SER A 9 -4.73 -15.40 14.32
N GLY A 10 -5.97 -15.63 14.80
CA GLY A 10 -6.36 -15.43 16.19
C GLY A 10 -6.25 -14.00 16.71
N GLY A 11 -6.09 -13.00 15.84
CA GLY A 11 -5.85 -11.60 16.25
C GLY A 11 -4.57 -11.45 17.08
N SER A 12 -3.61 -12.33 16.92
CA SER A 12 -2.36 -12.36 17.68
C SER A 12 -1.55 -11.07 17.49
N LYS A 13 -0.90 -10.58 18.55
CA LYS A 13 0.06 -9.47 18.51
C LYS A 13 1.51 -9.92 18.56
N SER A 14 1.75 -11.23 18.63
CA SER A 14 3.08 -11.80 18.74
C SER A 14 3.85 -11.74 17.42
N ASP A 15 5.18 -11.74 17.50
CA ASP A 15 6.03 -12.01 16.37
C ASP A 15 5.75 -13.42 15.83
N ARG A 16 5.90 -13.58 14.50
CA ARG A 16 5.67 -14.82 13.76
C ARG A 16 4.21 -15.31 13.78
N ALA A 17 3.25 -14.48 14.23
CA ALA A 17 1.83 -14.82 14.09
C ALA A 17 1.47 -14.94 12.60
N ASN A 18 0.79 -16.03 12.28
CA ASN A 18 0.49 -16.43 10.90
C ASN A 18 -0.47 -15.47 10.20
N VAL A 19 -0.31 -15.31 8.90
CA VAL A 19 -1.26 -14.63 8.02
C VAL A 19 -2.08 -15.68 7.29
N GLN A 20 -3.38 -15.51 7.30
CA GLN A 20 -4.38 -16.39 6.69
C GLN A 20 -5.41 -15.58 5.93
N ILE A 21 -6.31 -16.23 5.22
CA ILE A 21 -7.60 -15.64 4.85
C ILE A 21 -8.65 -16.06 5.87
N TYR A 22 -9.55 -15.15 6.24
CA TYR A 22 -10.63 -15.44 7.18
C TYR A 22 -11.92 -14.70 6.80
N THR A 23 -13.07 -15.19 7.28
CA THR A 23 -14.35 -14.51 7.08
C THR A 23 -14.28 -13.09 7.66
N VAL A 24 -14.74 -12.10 6.88
CA VAL A 24 -14.77 -10.70 7.31
C VAL A 24 -15.53 -10.55 8.63
N ASN A 25 -14.90 -9.95 9.65
CA ASN A 25 -15.47 -9.75 10.98
C ASN A 25 -15.22 -8.33 11.51
N GLY A 26 -14.60 -7.45 10.73
CA GLY A 26 -14.36 -6.04 11.05
C GLY A 26 -13.30 -5.78 12.12
N THR A 27 -12.60 -6.80 12.61
CA THR A 27 -11.56 -6.63 13.64
C THR A 27 -10.30 -5.97 13.08
N ASN A 28 -9.48 -5.39 13.97
CA ASN A 28 -8.18 -4.80 13.59
C ASN A 28 -7.20 -5.83 13.01
N ALA A 29 -7.40 -7.12 13.26
CA ALA A 29 -6.60 -8.21 12.68
C ALA A 29 -6.73 -8.30 11.15
N GLN A 30 -7.80 -7.72 10.59
CA GLN A 30 -8.12 -7.68 9.16
C GLN A 30 -7.86 -6.31 8.53
N GLN A 31 -7.27 -5.38 9.27
CA GLN A 31 -7.00 -4.02 8.83
C GLN A 31 -5.49 -3.78 8.75
N PHE A 32 -5.04 -3.26 7.61
CA PHE A 32 -3.62 -3.07 7.34
C PHE A 32 -3.37 -1.67 6.80
N GLN A 33 -2.28 -1.06 7.24
CA GLN A 33 -1.75 0.18 6.69
C GLN A 33 -0.65 -0.13 5.68
N ILE A 34 -0.77 0.39 4.47
CA ILE A 34 0.25 0.30 3.43
C ILE A 34 0.98 1.64 3.37
N THR A 35 2.29 1.62 3.58
CA THR A 35 3.10 2.84 3.62
C THR A 35 4.30 2.69 2.68
N HIS A 36 4.51 3.64 1.79
CA HIS A 36 5.68 3.69 0.93
C HIS A 36 6.98 3.73 1.76
N VAL A 37 8.00 3.02 1.31
CA VAL A 37 9.32 2.98 1.93
C VAL A 37 10.37 3.56 0.98
N LYS A 38 10.62 2.91 -0.17
CA LYS A 38 11.58 3.36 -1.20
C LYS A 38 11.43 2.55 -2.48
N ASP A 39 11.87 3.08 -3.59
CA ASP A 39 12.00 2.38 -4.90
C ASP A 39 10.69 1.69 -5.36
N GLY A 40 9.53 2.28 -5.03
CA GLY A 40 8.21 1.72 -5.29
C GLY A 40 7.84 0.54 -4.37
N TYR A 41 8.66 0.26 -3.33
CA TYR A 41 8.31 -0.71 -2.28
C TYR A 41 7.58 -0.03 -1.13
N CYS A 42 6.68 -0.79 -0.52
CA CYS A 42 5.94 -0.42 0.68
C CYS A 42 6.14 -1.46 1.80
N LYS A 43 5.81 -1.07 3.01
CA LYS A 43 5.56 -1.96 4.14
C LYS A 43 4.06 -2.09 4.35
N ILE A 44 3.62 -3.26 4.81
CA ILE A 44 2.21 -3.54 5.14
C ILE A 44 2.16 -3.82 6.64
N ILE A 45 1.53 -2.93 7.39
CA ILE A 45 1.49 -2.94 8.85
C ILE A 45 0.12 -3.36 9.34
N SER A 46 0.05 -4.38 10.19
CA SER A 46 -1.19 -4.77 10.87
C SER A 46 -1.63 -3.68 11.85
N LYS A 47 -2.86 -3.21 11.74
CA LYS A 47 -3.46 -2.25 12.67
C LYS A 47 -3.60 -2.82 14.08
N ASN A 48 -3.75 -4.13 14.22
CA ASN A 48 -3.90 -4.80 15.51
C ASN A 48 -2.62 -4.80 16.36
N SER A 49 -1.47 -5.01 15.71
CA SER A 49 -0.20 -5.26 16.40
C SER A 49 0.86 -4.18 16.16
N GLY A 50 0.72 -3.36 15.13
CA GLY A 50 1.76 -2.46 14.66
C GLY A 50 2.94 -3.18 13.95
N LYS A 51 2.83 -4.48 13.71
CA LYS A 51 3.88 -5.29 13.09
C LYS A 51 3.72 -5.34 11.57
N ALA A 52 4.86 -5.52 10.88
CA ALA A 52 4.91 -5.64 9.42
C ALA A 52 4.62 -7.07 8.97
N LEU A 53 3.96 -7.22 7.83
CA LEU A 53 3.94 -8.50 7.13
C LEU A 53 5.33 -8.84 6.64
N GLU A 54 5.70 -10.10 6.82
CA GLU A 54 7.01 -10.66 6.51
C GLU A 54 6.85 -12.05 5.88
N TYR A 55 7.65 -12.38 4.87
CA TYR A 55 7.72 -13.74 4.36
C TYR A 55 9.00 -14.44 4.80
N ASN A 56 8.94 -15.76 4.93
CA ASN A 56 10.11 -16.59 5.26
C ASN A 56 11.10 -16.62 4.09
N SER A 57 12.07 -15.70 4.09
CA SER A 57 13.04 -15.55 3.00
C SER A 57 13.97 -16.76 2.78
N GLY A 58 14.08 -17.66 3.75
CA GLY A 58 14.86 -18.90 3.60
C GLY A 58 14.15 -20.01 2.84
N ALA A 59 12.85 -19.89 2.58
CA ALA A 59 12.04 -20.95 1.94
C ALA A 59 11.95 -20.82 0.41
N GLY A 60 12.64 -19.85 -0.21
CA GLY A 60 12.54 -19.59 -1.66
C GLY A 60 11.31 -18.77 -2.04
N VAL A 61 10.90 -18.88 -3.32
CA VAL A 61 9.74 -18.11 -3.86
C VAL A 61 8.43 -18.81 -3.56
N ASN A 62 8.38 -20.12 -3.73
CA ASN A 62 7.16 -20.93 -3.64
C ASN A 62 7.02 -21.57 -2.27
N GLY A 63 5.87 -21.39 -1.63
CA GLY A 63 5.55 -22.00 -0.34
C GLY A 63 6.15 -21.28 0.87
N ALA A 64 6.81 -20.13 0.70
CA ALA A 64 7.31 -19.38 1.84
C ALA A 64 6.13 -18.80 2.65
N ASN A 65 6.05 -19.15 3.92
CA ASN A 65 4.99 -18.67 4.79
C ASN A 65 5.02 -17.17 4.95
N VAL A 66 3.84 -16.54 4.99
CA VAL A 66 3.66 -15.14 5.35
C VAL A 66 3.17 -15.04 6.79
N TYR A 67 3.83 -14.22 7.58
CA TYR A 67 3.53 -13.96 8.99
C TYR A 67 3.76 -12.47 9.31
N GLN A 68 3.46 -12.03 10.51
CA GLN A 68 3.85 -10.69 10.96
C GLN A 68 5.10 -10.73 11.82
N ASN A 69 5.88 -9.64 11.80
CA ASN A 69 7.05 -9.46 12.67
C ASN A 69 7.31 -7.98 12.93
N ALA A 70 8.11 -7.66 13.96
CA ALA A 70 8.56 -6.31 14.20
C ALA A 70 9.22 -5.75 12.92
N TRP A 71 8.87 -4.50 12.53
CA TRP A 71 9.47 -3.85 11.37
C TRP A 71 10.98 -3.67 11.56
N ASN A 72 11.78 -4.17 10.63
CA ASN A 72 13.24 -4.10 10.67
C ASN A 72 13.88 -3.60 9.35
N GLY A 73 13.07 -3.27 8.34
CA GLY A 73 13.51 -2.75 7.05
C GLY A 73 14.16 -3.76 6.11
N LYS A 74 14.19 -5.04 6.45
CA LYS A 74 14.78 -6.07 5.58
C LYS A 74 13.91 -6.33 4.34
N ASN A 75 14.54 -6.90 3.32
CA ASN A 75 13.90 -7.16 2.02
C ASN A 75 12.65 -8.06 2.11
N ASN A 76 12.58 -8.94 3.10
CA ASN A 76 11.44 -9.84 3.32
C ASN A 76 10.23 -9.17 4.00
N GLN A 77 10.31 -7.87 4.28
CA GLN A 77 9.19 -7.03 4.72
C GLN A 77 8.83 -5.95 3.69
N LEU A 78 9.46 -5.99 2.51
CA LEU A 78 9.23 -5.04 1.43
C LEU A 78 8.37 -5.67 0.33
N TRP A 79 7.31 -4.94 -0.04
CA TRP A 79 6.28 -5.39 -0.96
C TRP A 79 6.03 -4.37 -2.06
N LYS A 80 5.71 -4.82 -3.27
CA LYS A 80 5.13 -3.96 -4.33
C LYS A 80 3.67 -4.32 -4.54
N VAL A 81 2.82 -3.31 -4.57
CA VAL A 81 1.41 -3.47 -4.93
C VAL A 81 1.28 -3.10 -6.40
N ILE A 82 0.89 -4.04 -7.24
CA ILE A 82 0.87 -3.91 -8.70
C ILE A 82 -0.54 -4.15 -9.21
N SER A 83 -1.06 -3.20 -10.00
CA SER A 83 -2.40 -3.29 -10.59
C SER A 83 -2.45 -4.34 -11.70
N VAL A 84 -3.53 -5.12 -11.72
CA VAL A 84 -3.80 -6.13 -12.75
C VAL A 84 -5.30 -6.31 -12.97
N ALA A 85 -5.82 -5.95 -14.15
CA ALA A 85 -7.22 -6.18 -14.53
C ALA A 85 -8.25 -5.80 -13.45
N GLY A 86 -8.15 -4.58 -12.89
CA GLY A 86 -9.07 -4.07 -11.86
C GLY A 86 -8.85 -4.60 -10.44
N ASN A 87 -7.86 -5.44 -10.25
CA ASN A 87 -7.39 -5.95 -8.95
C ASN A 87 -5.90 -5.63 -8.77
N TYR A 88 -5.29 -6.22 -7.75
CA TYR A 88 -3.87 -6.06 -7.45
C TYR A 88 -3.24 -7.40 -7.14
N TYR A 89 -1.96 -7.56 -7.43
CA TYR A 89 -1.12 -8.56 -6.78
C TYR A 89 -0.04 -7.88 -5.94
N ILE A 90 0.40 -8.56 -4.89
CA ILE A 90 1.34 -8.02 -3.92
C ILE A 90 2.63 -8.83 -4.04
N GLN A 91 3.68 -8.20 -4.59
CA GLN A 91 4.93 -8.85 -4.95
C GLN A 91 6.00 -8.64 -3.88
N THR A 92 6.73 -9.69 -3.59
CA THR A 92 7.93 -9.69 -2.76
C THR A 92 9.16 -9.20 -3.54
N LYS A 93 10.23 -8.85 -2.84
CA LYS A 93 11.48 -8.41 -3.49
C LYS A 93 12.21 -9.54 -4.24
N ASN A 94 11.95 -10.81 -3.93
CA ASN A 94 12.52 -11.96 -4.66
C ASN A 94 11.63 -12.48 -5.81
N GLY A 95 10.57 -11.73 -6.17
CA GLY A 95 9.74 -12.01 -7.35
C GLY A 95 8.49 -12.87 -7.09
N GLY A 96 8.33 -13.44 -5.90
CA GLY A 96 7.09 -14.12 -5.52
C GLY A 96 5.94 -13.15 -5.28
N VAL A 97 4.72 -13.66 -5.21
CA VAL A 97 3.53 -12.87 -4.87
C VAL A 97 2.78 -13.49 -3.70
N ILE A 98 2.02 -12.70 -2.96
CA ILE A 98 1.11 -13.20 -1.92
C ILE A 98 0.04 -14.08 -2.58
N ASP A 99 -0.11 -15.29 -2.05
CA ASP A 99 -0.90 -16.37 -2.63
C ASP A 99 -1.70 -17.11 -1.54
N ILE A 100 -2.96 -17.43 -1.83
CA ILE A 100 -3.79 -18.29 -1.00
C ILE A 100 -3.36 -19.73 -1.27
N GLN A 101 -2.84 -20.40 -0.25
CA GLN A 101 -2.28 -21.76 -0.37
C GLN A 101 -3.25 -22.72 -1.05
N ASN A 102 -2.79 -23.35 -2.14
CA ASN A 102 -3.55 -24.27 -2.98
C ASN A 102 -4.84 -23.67 -3.59
N GLY A 103 -5.03 -22.35 -3.55
CA GLY A 103 -6.26 -21.69 -3.98
C GLY A 103 -7.49 -22.06 -3.15
N THR A 104 -7.30 -22.59 -1.94
CA THR A 104 -8.39 -23.07 -1.08
C THR A 104 -9.11 -21.90 -0.43
N LEU A 105 -10.40 -21.71 -0.72
CA LEU A 105 -11.20 -20.58 -0.25
C LEU A 105 -12.00 -20.93 1.01
N ASN A 106 -11.31 -21.34 2.07
CA ASN A 106 -11.86 -21.59 3.39
C ASN A 106 -11.28 -20.60 4.43
N ALA A 107 -12.08 -20.23 5.41
CA ALA A 107 -11.59 -19.46 6.55
C ALA A 107 -10.48 -20.24 7.26
N GLY A 108 -9.36 -19.60 7.58
CA GLY A 108 -8.18 -20.22 8.17
C GLY A 108 -7.16 -20.77 7.17
N THR A 109 -7.46 -20.70 5.85
CA THR A 109 -6.46 -21.10 4.84
C THR A 109 -5.23 -20.20 4.91
N ASN A 110 -4.07 -20.83 4.89
CA ASN A 110 -2.78 -20.16 4.98
C ASN A 110 -2.51 -19.25 3.78
N VAL A 111 -1.75 -18.20 4.02
CA VAL A 111 -1.20 -17.30 3.00
C VAL A 111 0.31 -17.52 2.92
N GLN A 112 0.78 -17.71 1.70
CA GLN A 112 2.17 -17.98 1.36
C GLN A 112 2.67 -17.03 0.29
N THR A 113 3.94 -17.12 -0.11
CA THR A 113 4.43 -16.59 -1.38
C THR A 113 4.47 -17.68 -2.42
N PHE A 114 4.18 -17.31 -3.69
CA PHE A 114 4.26 -18.22 -4.82
C PHE A 114 4.65 -17.46 -6.09
N SER A 115 5.15 -18.16 -7.10
CA SER A 115 5.39 -17.59 -8.43
C SER A 115 4.07 -17.08 -9.02
N TRP A 116 4.09 -15.92 -9.66
CA TRP A 116 2.90 -15.39 -10.32
C TRP A 116 2.37 -16.34 -11.39
N ASN A 117 1.13 -16.74 -11.26
CA ASN A 117 0.44 -17.64 -12.21
C ASN A 117 -0.91 -17.07 -12.69
N GLY A 118 -1.28 -15.86 -12.27
CA GLY A 118 -2.47 -15.15 -12.73
C GLY A 118 -3.80 -15.67 -12.19
N THR A 119 -3.80 -16.62 -11.25
CA THR A 119 -5.03 -17.16 -10.64
C THR A 119 -5.67 -16.17 -9.66
N ASN A 120 -6.94 -16.41 -9.32
CA ASN A 120 -7.64 -15.59 -8.32
C ASN A 120 -7.05 -15.73 -6.90
N ALA A 121 -6.30 -16.79 -6.62
CA ALA A 121 -5.59 -16.96 -5.36
C ALA A 121 -4.52 -15.89 -5.11
N GLN A 122 -4.08 -15.19 -6.17
CA GLN A 122 -3.04 -14.17 -6.15
C GLN A 122 -3.57 -12.75 -6.40
N ARG A 123 -4.89 -12.58 -6.57
CA ARG A 123 -5.54 -11.31 -6.88
C ARG A 123 -6.27 -10.77 -5.67
N TRP A 124 -5.99 -9.53 -5.34
CA TRP A 124 -6.51 -8.86 -4.15
C TRP A 124 -7.24 -7.57 -4.53
N SER A 125 -8.27 -7.22 -3.78
CA SER A 125 -8.91 -5.91 -3.84
C SER A 125 -8.73 -5.21 -2.49
N PHE A 126 -8.58 -3.89 -2.52
CA PHE A 126 -8.48 -3.06 -1.32
C PHE A 126 -9.79 -2.32 -1.09
N VAL A 127 -10.25 -2.31 0.16
CA VAL A 127 -11.35 -1.46 0.62
C VAL A 127 -10.75 -0.46 1.61
N GLN A 128 -10.83 0.81 1.27
CA GLN A 128 -10.38 1.87 2.17
C GLN A 128 -11.38 1.95 3.34
N LEU A 129 -10.90 1.86 4.58
CA LEU A 129 -11.73 1.81 5.77
C LEU A 129 -11.88 3.17 6.45
N ASP A 130 -10.86 4.01 6.35
CA ASP A 130 -10.86 5.36 6.90
C ASP A 130 -10.72 6.36 5.76
N ASN A 131 -11.40 7.50 5.87
CA ASN A 131 -10.99 8.68 5.13
C ASN A 131 -9.63 9.09 5.73
N TYR A 132 -8.55 8.49 5.20
CA TYR A 132 -7.21 8.97 5.51
C TYR A 132 -7.17 10.42 5.02
N ASN A 133 -7.22 11.37 5.97
CA ASN A 133 -7.04 12.80 5.68
C ASN A 133 -5.58 13.13 5.27
N GLY A 134 -4.77 12.13 5.03
CA GLY A 134 -3.51 12.22 4.31
C GLY A 134 -3.81 12.22 2.82
N VAL A 135 -3.48 13.27 2.16
CA VAL A 135 -3.65 13.44 0.72
C VAL A 135 -2.88 12.34 0.00
N ASN A 136 -3.57 11.30 -0.49
CA ASN A 136 -3.00 10.38 -1.48
C ASN A 136 -2.93 11.14 -2.81
N VAL A 137 -1.90 11.97 -2.95
CA VAL A 137 -1.60 12.60 -4.22
C VAL A 137 -0.81 11.58 -5.03
N SER A 138 -1.41 11.05 -6.10
CA SER A 138 -0.69 10.22 -7.07
C SER A 138 0.39 11.08 -7.76
N GLU A 139 1.37 10.44 -8.39
CA GLU A 139 2.31 11.17 -9.24
C GLU A 139 1.55 11.90 -10.36
N GLY A 140 1.91 13.12 -10.63
CA GLY A 140 1.24 13.93 -11.65
C GLY A 140 1.56 15.42 -11.57
N VAL A 141 0.92 16.17 -12.44
CA VAL A 141 1.01 17.63 -12.46
C VAL A 141 -0.30 18.20 -11.90
N TYR A 142 -0.20 19.03 -10.88
CA TYR A 142 -1.33 19.55 -10.12
C TYR A 142 -1.32 21.07 -10.03
N THR A 143 -2.51 21.64 -9.95
CA THR A 143 -2.73 22.98 -9.40
C THR A 143 -3.15 22.81 -7.94
N ILE A 144 -2.50 23.53 -7.02
CA ILE A 144 -2.78 23.45 -5.58
C ILE A 144 -3.65 24.64 -5.20
N GLN A 145 -4.93 24.38 -4.92
CA GLN A 145 -5.96 25.39 -4.67
C GLN A 145 -6.12 25.65 -3.17
N SER A 146 -6.39 26.92 -2.83
CA SER A 146 -6.68 27.29 -1.44
C SER A 146 -8.08 26.86 -1.04
N ALA A 147 -8.21 26.12 0.09
CA ALA A 147 -9.51 25.78 0.67
C ALA A 147 -10.23 27.00 1.29
N ALA A 148 -9.50 28.07 1.65
CA ALA A 148 -10.09 29.30 2.18
C ALA A 148 -10.75 30.16 1.09
N ASN A 149 -10.24 30.10 -0.13
CA ASN A 149 -10.83 30.73 -1.30
C ASN A 149 -10.38 29.99 -2.56
N ASN A 150 -11.31 29.30 -3.19
CA ASN A 150 -11.04 28.43 -4.34
C ASN A 150 -10.69 29.18 -5.65
N ALA A 151 -10.77 30.51 -5.67
CA ALA A 151 -10.26 31.30 -6.77
C ALA A 151 -8.72 31.43 -6.75
N TYR A 152 -8.07 31.13 -5.61
CA TYR A 152 -6.63 31.25 -5.45
C TYR A 152 -5.93 29.91 -5.45
N VAL A 153 -4.78 29.89 -6.13
CA VAL A 153 -3.88 28.72 -6.23
C VAL A 153 -2.46 29.14 -5.84
N LEU A 154 -1.62 28.16 -5.52
CA LEU A 154 -0.18 28.42 -5.41
C LEU A 154 0.37 28.83 -6.78
N ASP A 155 1.24 29.81 -6.77
CA ASP A 155 1.81 30.44 -7.96
C ASP A 155 3.26 30.83 -7.71
N ILE A 156 4.14 30.59 -8.67
CA ILE A 156 5.51 31.10 -8.62
C ILE A 156 5.50 32.55 -9.09
N ASP A 157 5.85 33.47 -8.18
CA ASP A 157 5.82 34.90 -8.43
C ASP A 157 6.57 35.28 -9.73
N ASN A 158 5.87 36.03 -10.59
CA ASN A 158 6.34 36.46 -11.91
C ASN A 158 6.80 35.28 -12.81
N ALA A 159 6.29 34.07 -12.59
CA ALA A 159 6.69 32.85 -13.30
C ALA A 159 8.22 32.64 -13.29
N SER A 160 8.90 33.07 -12.24
CA SER A 160 10.36 33.01 -12.12
C SER A 160 10.86 31.56 -12.14
N THR A 161 11.93 31.32 -12.88
CA THR A 161 12.66 30.04 -12.91
C THR A 161 13.89 30.03 -12.00
N ASN A 162 14.14 31.11 -11.26
CA ASN A 162 15.32 31.24 -10.41
C ASN A 162 15.14 30.51 -9.08
N SER A 163 16.24 29.97 -8.55
CA SER A 163 16.27 29.47 -7.17
C SER A 163 15.98 30.61 -6.20
N GLY A 164 15.13 30.35 -5.20
CA GLY A 164 14.71 31.34 -4.22
C GLY A 164 13.54 32.23 -4.67
N ALA A 165 12.91 31.94 -5.82
CA ALA A 165 11.69 32.61 -6.24
C ALA A 165 10.59 32.43 -5.19
N ASN A 166 9.82 33.50 -4.95
CA ASN A 166 8.71 33.48 -4.00
C ASN A 166 7.56 32.60 -4.51
N VAL A 167 6.87 31.92 -3.59
CA VAL A 167 5.59 31.23 -3.84
C VAL A 167 4.48 32.01 -3.17
N GLN A 168 3.45 32.35 -3.91
CA GLN A 168 2.34 33.18 -3.47
C GLN A 168 0.99 32.52 -3.73
N LEU A 169 -0.08 33.12 -3.23
CA LEU A 169 -1.45 32.84 -3.67
C LEU A 169 -1.82 33.83 -4.78
N PHE A 170 -2.28 33.33 -5.90
CA PHE A 170 -2.70 34.15 -7.04
C PHE A 170 -4.00 33.60 -7.68
N ASN A 171 -4.71 34.46 -8.39
CA ASN A 171 -5.88 34.01 -9.15
C ASN A 171 -5.49 32.92 -10.14
N SER A 172 -6.33 31.86 -10.24
CA SER A 172 -6.09 30.77 -11.19
C SER A 172 -6.09 31.31 -12.62
N ASN A 173 -4.99 31.16 -13.34
CA ASN A 173 -4.79 31.59 -14.72
C ASN A 173 -4.24 30.49 -15.64
N ASN A 174 -4.13 29.27 -15.11
CA ASN A 174 -3.69 28.06 -15.81
C ASN A 174 -2.29 28.10 -16.43
N THR A 175 -1.44 29.04 -16.01
CA THR A 175 -0.03 29.13 -16.44
C THR A 175 0.84 28.03 -15.86
N ALA A 176 2.05 27.84 -16.41
CA ALA A 176 3.03 26.89 -15.89
C ALA A 176 3.49 27.24 -14.44
N ALA A 177 3.48 28.53 -14.06
CA ALA A 177 3.80 28.99 -12.71
C ALA A 177 2.86 28.41 -11.62
N GLN A 178 1.69 27.89 -12.02
CA GLN A 178 0.67 27.31 -11.15
C GLN A 178 0.62 25.79 -11.22
N LYS A 179 1.55 25.15 -11.93
CA LYS A 179 1.57 23.71 -12.15
C LYS A 179 2.77 23.08 -11.45
N PHE A 180 2.49 22.24 -10.47
CA PHE A 180 3.48 21.56 -9.62
C PHE A 180 3.50 20.07 -9.91
N SER A 181 4.68 19.54 -10.24
CA SER A 181 4.88 18.11 -10.42
C SER A 181 5.10 17.44 -9.08
N ILE A 182 4.26 16.48 -8.73
CA ILE A 182 4.43 15.63 -7.56
C ILE A 182 4.96 14.29 -8.03
N LYS A 183 6.08 13.87 -7.48
CA LYS A 183 6.74 12.60 -7.78
C LYS A 183 7.05 11.88 -6.49
N SER A 184 7.00 10.53 -6.51
CA SER A 184 7.55 9.70 -5.44
C SER A 184 9.08 9.85 -5.41
N VAL A 185 9.64 9.91 -4.21
CA VAL A 185 11.08 9.96 -3.96
C VAL A 185 11.61 8.57 -3.67
#